data_96813545bdb49c24356bfccb38d4412b
#
_entry.id   96813545bdb49c24356bfccb38d4412b
#
_cell.length_a   1.000
_cell.length_b   1.000
_cell.length_c   1.000
_cell.angle_alpha   90.00
_cell.angle_beta   90.00
_cell.angle_gamma   90.00
#
_symmetry.space_group_name_H-M   'P 1'
#
loop_
_entity.id
_entity.type
_entity.pdbx_description
1 polymer ?
#
loop_
_entity_poly.entity_id
_entity_poly.type
_entity_poly.pdbx_seq_one_letter_code
_entity_poly.pdbx_strand_id
1 'polypeptide(L)'
;MKYDAIVIGSGSAGSIIATRLTEDPNKHVLLLEAGPDYPDFEQLPEEVKFGFATEADVMTSDHNWQFNGRATDTAREMMVPRGKVTGGSSAINGQVFLRGVPEDYDSWADEGNGEWTYEKCLPFFRKLETDTDFHDDFHGSDGPIIARRFKRDDWLPAQVAFYDACKDAGFPDCEDHNDPDSTGVGPTPFNNPNGIRWSTALGYLDPARNRLNLTLRPNCTVHKILFEGNRATGVQVESGGETFVVQGDQIILSGGAIGSPQILMLSGIGPREHLDSLGTVSYTHLTLPTILLV
;
A
#
# COMPACT_ATOMS: atom_id res chain seq x y z
N MET A 1 25.79 0.66 -11.70
CA MET A 1 25.71 0.02 -10.37
C MET A 1 24.59 -0.99 -10.45
N LYS A 2 24.76 -2.18 -9.92
CA LYS A 2 23.72 -3.21 -9.87
C LYS A 2 23.23 -3.31 -8.44
N TYR A 3 21.90 -3.37 -8.26
CA TYR A 3 21.26 -3.49 -6.95
C TYR A 3 20.95 -4.97 -6.64
N ASP A 4 20.96 -5.35 -5.37
CA ASP A 4 20.50 -6.66 -4.93
C ASP A 4 18.99 -6.80 -5.12
N ALA A 5 18.25 -5.72 -4.87
CA ALA A 5 16.82 -5.66 -5.15
C ALA A 5 16.40 -4.31 -5.74
N ILE A 6 15.45 -4.36 -6.68
CA ILE A 6 14.72 -3.18 -7.19
C ILE A 6 13.27 -3.36 -6.80
N VAL A 7 12.75 -2.43 -6.01
CA VAL A 7 11.33 -2.38 -5.60
C VAL A 7 10.63 -1.32 -6.43
N ILE A 8 9.57 -1.70 -7.12
CA ILE A 8 8.81 -0.84 -8.03
C ILE A 8 7.52 -0.38 -7.35
N GLY A 9 7.44 0.92 -7.05
CA GLY A 9 6.36 1.55 -6.30
C GLY A 9 6.68 1.65 -4.80
N SER A 10 6.63 2.87 -4.26
CA SER A 10 6.84 3.17 -2.84
C SER A 10 5.53 3.29 -2.05
N GLY A 11 4.49 2.56 -2.49
CA GLY A 11 3.22 2.45 -1.78
C GLY A 11 3.33 1.63 -0.50
N SER A 12 2.17 1.22 0.05
CA SER A 12 2.10 0.47 1.32
C SER A 12 3.02 -0.74 1.35
N ALA A 13 3.01 -1.56 0.29
CA ALA A 13 3.84 -2.76 0.22
C ALA A 13 5.31 -2.44 -0.02
N GLY A 14 5.62 -1.64 -1.06
CA GLY A 14 7.00 -1.40 -1.46
C GLY A 14 7.82 -0.64 -0.43
N SER A 15 7.22 0.30 0.30
CA SER A 15 7.87 0.99 1.43
C SER A 15 8.29 0.02 2.52
N ILE A 16 7.39 -0.90 2.89
CA ILE A 16 7.68 -1.92 3.91
C ILE A 16 8.79 -2.86 3.44
N ILE A 17 8.67 -3.38 2.22
CA ILE A 17 9.64 -4.33 1.66
C ILE A 17 11.03 -3.69 1.58
N ALA A 18 11.15 -2.49 1.02
CA ALA A 18 12.43 -1.79 0.89
C ALA A 18 13.05 -1.50 2.25
N THR A 19 12.25 -1.06 3.22
CA THR A 19 12.71 -0.80 4.58
C THR A 19 13.19 -2.07 5.28
N ARG A 20 12.44 -3.18 5.15
CA ARG A 20 12.81 -4.45 5.79
C ARG A 20 14.01 -5.12 5.13
N LEU A 21 14.12 -5.08 3.81
CA LEU A 21 15.30 -5.62 3.11
C LEU A 21 16.59 -4.88 3.49
N THR A 22 16.50 -3.58 3.73
CA THR A 22 17.66 -2.76 4.10
C THR A 22 18.03 -2.81 5.59
N GLU A 23 17.33 -3.62 6.40
CA GLU A 23 17.78 -4.02 7.73
C GLU A 23 19.07 -4.87 7.67
N ASP A 24 19.25 -5.62 6.57
CA ASP A 24 20.55 -6.23 6.24
C ASP A 24 21.44 -5.19 5.55
N PRO A 25 22.53 -4.72 6.20
CA PRO A 25 23.40 -3.67 5.65
C PRO A 25 24.13 -4.08 4.37
N ASN A 26 24.19 -5.37 4.05
CA ASN A 26 24.82 -5.90 2.85
C ASN A 26 23.88 -5.94 1.64
N LYS A 27 22.58 -5.66 1.83
CA LYS A 27 21.60 -5.60 0.74
C LYS A 27 21.39 -4.17 0.27
N HIS A 28 21.79 -3.88 -0.96
CA HIS A 28 21.55 -2.59 -1.61
C HIS A 28 20.23 -2.60 -2.36
N VAL A 29 19.30 -1.79 -1.92
CA VAL A 29 17.94 -1.73 -2.44
C VAL A 29 17.69 -0.40 -3.14
N LEU A 30 17.15 -0.47 -4.36
CA LEU A 30 16.61 0.67 -5.09
C LEU A 30 15.08 0.63 -4.98
N LEU A 31 14.49 1.69 -4.46
CA LEU A 31 13.05 1.92 -4.43
C LEU A 31 12.68 2.99 -5.44
N LEU A 32 11.85 2.65 -6.42
CA LEU A 32 11.41 3.52 -7.51
C LEU A 32 9.97 3.99 -7.27
N GLU A 33 9.74 5.30 -7.42
CA GLU A 33 8.42 5.90 -7.27
C GLU A 33 8.14 6.86 -8.44
N ALA A 34 6.95 6.73 -9.02
CA ALA A 34 6.54 7.57 -10.14
C ALA A 34 6.21 9.01 -9.72
N GLY A 35 5.72 9.19 -8.50
CA GLY A 35 5.37 10.48 -7.94
C GLY A 35 6.52 11.17 -7.19
N PRO A 36 6.27 12.39 -6.68
CA PRO A 36 7.23 13.14 -5.90
C PRO A 36 7.48 12.52 -4.51
N ASP A 37 8.55 12.98 -3.88
CA ASP A 37 8.92 12.66 -2.50
C ASP A 37 9.06 13.94 -1.67
N TYR A 38 8.67 13.86 -0.41
CA TYR A 38 8.72 14.95 0.56
C TYR A 38 9.45 14.50 1.82
N PRO A 39 10.81 14.54 1.81
CA PRO A 39 11.61 14.07 2.94
C PRO A 39 11.52 14.97 4.17
N ASP A 40 11.09 16.22 4.00
CA ASP A 40 10.86 17.17 5.08
C ASP A 40 9.35 17.22 5.41
N PHE A 41 9.01 16.78 6.62
CA PHE A 41 7.62 16.75 7.09
C PHE A 41 6.95 18.13 7.05
N GLU A 42 7.69 19.22 7.27
CA GLU A 42 7.12 20.57 7.24
C GLU A 42 6.74 21.00 5.82
N GLN A 43 7.35 20.39 4.80
CA GLN A 43 7.07 20.66 3.38
C GLN A 43 6.06 19.68 2.79
N LEU A 44 5.53 18.74 3.59
CA LEU A 44 4.52 17.80 3.12
C LEU A 44 3.24 18.56 2.73
N PRO A 45 2.73 18.43 1.49
CA PRO A 45 1.51 19.09 1.05
C PRO A 45 0.31 18.80 1.97
N GLU A 46 -0.55 19.78 2.19
CA GLU A 46 -1.68 19.65 3.13
C GLU A 46 -2.62 18.49 2.78
N GLU A 47 -2.91 18.28 1.50
CA GLU A 47 -3.77 17.20 1.02
C GLU A 47 -3.15 15.80 1.22
N VAL A 48 -1.82 15.73 1.34
CA VAL A 48 -1.10 14.50 1.69
C VAL A 48 -0.96 14.36 3.21
N LYS A 49 -0.71 15.47 3.90
CA LYS A 49 -0.45 15.53 5.35
C LYS A 49 -1.70 15.29 6.18
N PHE A 50 -2.82 15.92 5.79
CA PHE A 50 -4.05 15.87 6.59
C PHE A 50 -5.16 15.07 5.93
N GLY A 51 -5.79 14.19 6.70
CA GLY A 51 -6.81 13.30 6.18
C GLY A 51 -8.19 13.93 6.00
N PHE A 52 -8.41 15.10 6.56
CA PHE A 52 -9.60 15.91 6.41
C PHE A 52 -9.42 17.07 5.43
N ALA A 53 -8.22 17.21 4.84
CA ALA A 53 -8.07 18.02 3.64
C ALA A 53 -9.10 17.50 2.63
N THR A 54 -9.87 18.40 2.09
CA THR A 54 -11.07 18.10 1.31
C THR A 54 -10.79 17.00 0.31
N GLU A 55 -11.62 15.95 0.27
CA GLU A 55 -11.51 14.86 -0.71
C GLU A 55 -11.32 15.37 -2.14
N ALA A 56 -11.88 16.56 -2.43
CA ALA A 56 -11.74 17.23 -3.69
C ALA A 56 -10.27 17.55 -4.06
N ASP A 57 -9.44 17.98 -3.11
CA ASP A 57 -8.04 18.34 -3.39
C ASP A 57 -7.20 17.12 -3.74
N VAL A 58 -7.38 16.00 -3.02
CA VAL A 58 -6.70 14.73 -3.33
C VAL A 58 -7.16 14.17 -4.68
N MET A 59 -8.45 14.24 -4.96
CA MET A 59 -9.02 13.67 -6.20
C MET A 59 -8.49 14.37 -7.44
N THR A 60 -8.22 15.67 -7.37
CA THR A 60 -7.76 16.50 -8.49
C THR A 60 -6.27 16.82 -8.47
N SER A 61 -5.55 16.45 -7.40
CA SER A 61 -4.14 16.75 -7.24
C SER A 61 -3.23 15.89 -8.12
N ASP A 62 -2.00 16.36 -8.33
CA ASP A 62 -0.94 15.63 -9.04
C ASP A 62 -0.42 14.40 -8.24
N HIS A 63 -0.79 14.29 -6.95
CA HIS A 63 -0.50 13.14 -6.10
C HIS A 63 -1.44 11.94 -6.34
N ASN A 64 -2.37 12.08 -7.28
CA ASN A 64 -3.31 11.03 -7.71
C ASN A 64 -3.06 10.70 -9.19
N TRP A 65 -3.02 9.40 -9.53
CA TRP A 65 -2.94 8.92 -10.91
C TRP A 65 -4.14 9.32 -11.78
N GLN A 66 -5.25 9.74 -11.17
CA GLN A 66 -6.48 10.16 -11.84
C GLN A 66 -7.06 9.09 -12.79
N PHE A 67 -6.95 7.82 -12.40
CA PHE A 67 -7.58 6.74 -13.15
C PHE A 67 -9.09 6.87 -13.14
N ASN A 68 -9.71 6.55 -14.27
CA ASN A 68 -11.16 6.44 -14.41
C ASN A 68 -11.52 5.03 -14.83
N GLY A 69 -12.63 4.53 -14.32
CA GLY A 69 -13.10 3.18 -14.60
C GLY A 69 -14.61 3.07 -14.49
N ARG A 70 -15.14 1.96 -14.97
CA ARG A 70 -16.54 1.58 -14.84
C ARG A 70 -16.65 0.27 -14.07
N ALA A 71 -17.56 0.20 -13.13
CA ALA A 71 -17.80 -1.03 -12.38
C ALA A 71 -18.45 -2.13 -13.24
N THR A 72 -19.25 -1.72 -14.24
CA THR A 72 -19.88 -2.59 -15.24
C THR A 72 -19.95 -1.87 -16.56
N ASP A 73 -20.24 -2.57 -17.66
CA ASP A 73 -20.36 -1.98 -19.02
C ASP A 73 -21.43 -0.89 -19.09
N THR A 74 -22.45 -0.95 -18.23
CA THR A 74 -23.56 -0.01 -18.15
C THR A 74 -23.42 1.04 -17.05
N ALA A 75 -22.42 0.91 -16.18
CA ALA A 75 -22.18 1.86 -15.10
C ALA A 75 -21.63 3.19 -15.64
N ARG A 76 -21.88 4.27 -14.90
CA ARG A 76 -21.19 5.55 -15.15
C ARG A 76 -19.72 5.41 -14.84
N GLU A 77 -18.92 6.14 -15.59
CA GLU A 77 -17.50 6.29 -15.30
C GLU A 77 -17.34 6.96 -13.93
N MET A 78 -16.42 6.43 -13.13
CA MET A 78 -16.08 6.92 -11.81
C MET A 78 -14.56 7.04 -11.68
N MET A 79 -14.12 8.00 -10.90
CA MET A 79 -12.71 8.14 -10.57
C MET A 79 -12.28 6.99 -9.65
N VAL A 80 -11.08 6.46 -9.90
CA VAL A 80 -10.45 5.40 -9.11
C VAL A 80 -9.13 5.96 -8.55
N PRO A 81 -9.17 6.67 -7.42
CA PRO A 81 -7.99 7.34 -6.89
C PRO A 81 -6.93 6.32 -6.46
N ARG A 82 -5.69 6.58 -6.88
CA ARG A 82 -4.48 5.84 -6.50
C ARG A 82 -3.34 6.83 -6.31
N GLY A 83 -2.61 6.70 -5.21
CA GLY A 83 -1.53 7.61 -4.90
C GLY A 83 -0.39 7.53 -5.91
N LYS A 84 0.06 8.71 -6.35
CA LYS A 84 1.26 8.95 -7.18
C LYS A 84 2.20 9.86 -6.40
N VAL A 85 2.72 9.34 -5.31
CA VAL A 85 3.56 10.04 -4.35
C VAL A 85 4.26 8.99 -3.48
N THR A 86 5.39 9.30 -2.88
CA THR A 86 6.03 8.43 -1.87
C THR A 86 5.04 8.10 -0.75
N GLY A 87 4.87 6.81 -0.44
CA GLY A 87 3.80 6.28 0.40
C GLY A 87 2.59 5.76 -0.40
N GLY A 88 2.52 6.05 -1.71
CA GLY A 88 1.45 5.60 -2.59
C GLY A 88 0.06 5.92 -2.06
N SER A 89 -0.87 4.98 -2.18
CA SER A 89 -2.26 5.19 -1.71
C SER A 89 -2.39 5.34 -0.20
N SER A 90 -1.41 4.93 0.62
CA SER A 90 -1.41 5.21 2.05
C SER A 90 -1.24 6.71 2.36
N ALA A 91 -0.67 7.48 1.42
CA ALA A 91 -0.49 8.92 1.53
C ALA A 91 -1.71 9.75 1.09
N ILE A 92 -2.74 9.10 0.51
CA ILE A 92 -3.96 9.79 0.03
C ILE A 92 -5.27 9.14 0.51
N ASN A 93 -5.22 8.04 1.27
CA ASN A 93 -6.39 7.27 1.71
C ASN A 93 -7.20 7.96 2.82
N GLY A 94 -8.35 7.37 3.18
CA GLY A 94 -9.21 7.81 4.27
C GLY A 94 -8.72 7.39 5.67
N GLN A 95 -7.53 6.81 5.81
CA GLN A 95 -6.84 6.47 7.07
C GLN A 95 -7.54 5.42 7.94
N VAL A 96 -8.59 4.78 7.46
CA VAL A 96 -9.21 3.66 8.16
C VAL A 96 -8.20 2.52 8.28
N PHE A 97 -8.02 2.01 9.50
CA PHE A 97 -7.00 1.02 9.83
C PHE A 97 -7.64 -0.26 10.39
N LEU A 98 -8.35 -0.96 9.52
CA LEU A 98 -9.05 -2.21 9.84
C LEU A 98 -8.26 -3.42 9.36
N ARG A 99 -8.34 -4.49 10.13
CA ARG A 99 -7.92 -5.85 9.76
C ARG A 99 -9.10 -6.63 9.22
N GLY A 100 -8.84 -7.69 8.45
CA GLY A 100 -9.82 -8.73 8.20
C GLY A 100 -10.10 -9.54 9.47
N VAL A 101 -11.25 -10.18 9.53
CA VAL A 101 -11.59 -11.11 10.61
C VAL A 101 -10.88 -12.46 10.42
N PRO A 102 -10.77 -13.30 11.47
CA PRO A 102 -10.08 -14.61 11.35
C PRO A 102 -10.52 -15.43 10.15
N GLU A 103 -11.82 -15.48 9.87
CA GLU A 103 -12.42 -16.26 8.78
C GLU A 103 -11.91 -15.83 7.40
N ASP A 104 -11.56 -14.55 7.20
CA ASP A 104 -11.03 -14.05 5.93
C ASP A 104 -9.68 -14.72 5.62
N TYR A 105 -8.79 -14.80 6.61
CA TYR A 105 -7.45 -15.39 6.47
C TYR A 105 -7.48 -16.91 6.45
N ASP A 106 -8.31 -17.51 7.31
CA ASP A 106 -8.44 -18.97 7.37
C ASP A 106 -9.05 -19.53 6.09
N SER A 107 -9.96 -18.77 5.44
CA SER A 107 -10.46 -19.13 4.11
C SER A 107 -9.35 -19.16 3.05
N TRP A 108 -8.37 -18.26 3.11
CA TRP A 108 -7.21 -18.31 2.22
C TRP A 108 -6.31 -19.52 2.48
N ALA A 109 -6.18 -19.89 3.75
CA ALA A 109 -5.43 -21.09 4.13
C ALA A 109 -6.09 -22.36 3.61
N ASP A 110 -7.42 -22.45 3.65
CA ASP A 110 -8.21 -23.57 3.13
C ASP A 110 -8.10 -23.71 1.60
N GLU A 111 -7.85 -22.61 0.88
CA GLU A 111 -7.54 -22.62 -0.56
C GLU A 111 -6.09 -23.03 -0.90
N GLY A 112 -5.33 -23.52 0.07
CA GLY A 112 -3.96 -24.02 -0.10
C GLY A 112 -2.86 -23.04 0.33
N ASN A 113 -3.22 -21.88 0.89
CA ASN A 113 -2.28 -20.87 1.37
C ASN A 113 -2.05 -21.00 2.88
N GLY A 114 -1.69 -22.18 3.37
CA GLY A 114 -1.62 -22.51 4.81
C GLY A 114 -0.70 -21.63 5.67
N GLU A 115 0.10 -20.75 5.06
CA GLU A 115 0.90 -19.73 5.78
C GLU A 115 0.09 -18.45 6.09
N TRP A 116 -1.16 -18.35 5.62
CA TRP A 116 -2.00 -17.18 5.75
C TRP A 116 -3.18 -17.37 6.72
N THR A 117 -3.09 -18.32 7.67
CA THR A 117 -4.08 -18.36 8.75
C THR A 117 -4.01 -17.10 9.58
N TYR A 118 -5.13 -16.69 10.19
CA TYR A 118 -5.16 -15.52 11.08
C TYR A 118 -4.08 -15.59 12.17
N GLU A 119 -3.92 -16.75 12.81
CA GLU A 119 -2.92 -16.96 13.86
C GLU A 119 -1.48 -16.71 13.35
N LYS A 120 -1.17 -17.13 12.12
CA LYS A 120 0.14 -16.89 11.51
C LYS A 120 0.32 -15.44 11.05
N CYS A 121 -0.74 -14.75 10.68
CA CYS A 121 -0.72 -13.33 10.30
C CYS A 121 -0.62 -12.39 11.50
N LEU A 122 -1.21 -12.76 12.64
CA LEU A 122 -1.28 -11.92 13.85
C LEU A 122 0.07 -11.35 14.31
N PRO A 123 1.19 -12.09 14.35
CA PRO A 123 2.49 -11.53 14.71
C PRO A 123 2.94 -10.38 13.79
N PHE A 124 2.53 -10.41 12.52
CA PHE A 124 2.85 -9.37 11.55
C PHE A 124 1.94 -8.14 11.72
N PHE A 125 0.66 -8.33 12.07
CA PHE A 125 -0.22 -7.23 12.43
C PHE A 125 0.29 -6.49 13.67
N ARG A 126 0.70 -7.22 14.70
CA ARG A 126 1.31 -6.64 15.90
C ARG A 126 2.64 -5.92 15.60
N LYS A 127 3.49 -6.50 14.73
CA LYS A 127 4.76 -5.89 14.29
C LYS A 127 4.57 -4.62 13.48
N LEU A 128 3.45 -4.49 12.79
CA LEU A 128 3.13 -3.37 11.92
C LEU A 128 2.70 -2.13 12.70
N GLU A 129 2.02 -2.29 13.85
CA GLU A 129 1.31 -1.20 14.50
C GLU A 129 1.85 -0.83 15.87
N THR A 130 1.59 0.41 16.24
CA THR A 130 1.49 0.89 17.62
C THR A 130 0.05 1.31 17.85
N ASP A 131 -0.75 0.48 18.53
CA ASP A 131 -2.09 0.86 18.96
C ASP A 131 -1.98 1.70 20.24
N THR A 132 -2.62 2.89 20.25
CA THR A 132 -2.56 3.81 21.38
C THR A 132 -3.68 3.59 22.40
N ASP A 133 -4.65 2.76 22.06
CA ASP A 133 -5.85 2.55 22.87
C ASP A 133 -5.90 1.15 23.49
N PHE A 134 -5.36 0.13 22.79
CA PHE A 134 -5.37 -1.26 23.24
C PHE A 134 -3.94 -1.81 23.38
N HIS A 135 -3.73 -2.64 24.44
CA HIS A 135 -2.42 -3.18 24.81
C HIS A 135 -2.53 -4.66 25.21
N ASP A 136 -3.28 -5.42 24.45
CA ASP A 136 -3.54 -6.84 24.66
C ASP A 136 -2.72 -7.74 23.71
N ASP A 137 -3.08 -9.02 23.64
CA ASP A 137 -2.37 -10.00 22.81
C ASP A 137 -2.63 -9.83 21.31
N PHE A 138 -3.64 -9.06 20.91
CA PHE A 138 -3.98 -8.83 19.51
C PHE A 138 -3.33 -7.57 18.93
N HIS A 139 -2.86 -6.64 19.78
CA HIS A 139 -2.34 -5.34 19.40
C HIS A 139 -0.82 -5.21 19.55
N GLY A 140 -0.23 -4.41 18.66
CA GLY A 140 1.18 -4.03 18.73
C GLY A 140 1.39 -2.73 19.50
N SER A 141 2.58 -2.58 20.10
CA SER A 141 2.93 -1.42 20.93
C SER A 141 4.18 -0.66 20.45
N ASP A 142 4.88 -1.17 19.42
CA ASP A 142 6.18 -0.65 18.97
C ASP A 142 6.34 -0.67 17.44
N GLY A 143 5.27 -0.94 16.71
CA GLY A 143 5.28 -0.92 15.25
C GLY A 143 5.22 0.50 14.67
N PRO A 144 5.62 0.65 13.40
CA PRO A 144 5.78 1.97 12.79
C PRO A 144 4.48 2.68 12.41
N ILE A 145 3.36 1.98 12.35
CA ILE A 145 2.06 2.59 12.01
C ILE A 145 1.28 2.83 13.30
N ILE A 146 0.96 4.10 13.57
CA ILE A 146 0.23 4.51 14.76
C ILE A 146 -1.27 4.38 14.50
N ALA A 147 -1.94 3.56 15.29
CA ALA A 147 -3.39 3.38 15.26
C ALA A 147 -4.03 4.01 16.50
N ARG A 148 -5.18 4.66 16.32
CA ARG A 148 -5.96 5.26 17.39
C ARG A 148 -7.44 5.28 17.07
N ARG A 149 -8.27 5.54 18.07
CA ARG A 149 -9.72 5.74 17.93
C ARG A 149 -10.12 7.11 18.46
N PHE A 150 -11.13 7.72 17.80
CA PHE A 150 -11.72 8.95 18.33
C PHE A 150 -12.48 8.64 19.61
N LYS A 151 -12.21 9.41 20.66
CA LYS A 151 -12.93 9.28 21.93
C LYS A 151 -14.36 9.81 21.78
N ARG A 152 -15.29 9.29 22.58
CA ARG A 152 -16.70 9.66 22.51
C ARG A 152 -16.95 11.18 22.55
N ASP A 153 -16.17 11.90 23.34
CA ASP A 153 -16.28 13.34 23.49
C ASP A 153 -15.89 14.12 22.22
N ASP A 154 -15.14 13.48 21.33
CA ASP A 154 -14.72 14.04 20.02
C ASP A 154 -15.70 13.71 18.89
N TRP A 155 -16.76 12.93 19.18
CA TRP A 155 -17.68 12.52 18.13
C TRP A 155 -18.63 13.65 17.72
N LEU A 156 -18.88 13.75 16.43
CA LEU A 156 -19.87 14.68 15.90
C LEU A 156 -21.30 14.25 16.32
N PRO A 157 -22.23 15.18 16.47
CA PRO A 157 -23.61 14.87 16.86
C PRO A 157 -24.27 13.79 15.99
N ALA A 158 -23.99 13.77 14.69
CA ALA A 158 -24.51 12.76 13.78
C ALA A 158 -23.94 11.35 14.06
N GLN A 159 -22.66 11.27 14.46
CA GLN A 159 -22.02 9.99 14.84
C GLN A 159 -22.60 9.47 16.15
N VAL A 160 -22.83 10.35 17.13
CA VAL A 160 -23.49 9.99 18.40
C VAL A 160 -24.90 9.46 18.12
N ALA A 161 -25.70 10.19 17.32
CA ALA A 161 -27.07 9.77 16.99
C ALA A 161 -27.11 8.43 16.23
N PHE A 162 -26.18 8.20 15.32
CA PHE A 162 -26.07 6.90 14.61
C PHE A 162 -25.74 5.76 15.58
N TYR A 163 -24.74 5.96 16.45
CA TYR A 163 -24.38 4.98 17.45
C TYR A 163 -25.54 4.64 18.38
N ASP A 164 -26.22 5.66 18.92
CA ASP A 164 -27.36 5.47 19.83
C ASP A 164 -28.52 4.74 19.13
N ALA A 165 -28.81 5.06 17.86
CA ALA A 165 -29.81 4.35 17.05
C ALA A 165 -29.45 2.88 16.82
N CYS A 166 -28.18 2.56 16.61
CA CYS A 166 -27.72 1.17 16.51
C CYS A 166 -27.90 0.42 17.83
N LYS A 167 -27.59 1.06 18.96
CA LYS A 167 -27.81 0.48 20.31
C LYS A 167 -29.30 0.22 20.57
N ASP A 168 -30.15 1.17 20.23
CA ASP A 168 -31.61 1.03 20.34
C ASP A 168 -32.17 -0.08 19.44
N ALA A 169 -31.52 -0.31 18.29
CA ALA A 169 -31.84 -1.41 17.40
C ALA A 169 -31.32 -2.80 17.87
N GLY A 170 -30.55 -2.84 18.98
CA GLY A 170 -30.05 -4.07 19.58
C GLY A 170 -28.67 -4.51 19.10
N PHE A 171 -27.92 -3.68 18.36
CA PHE A 171 -26.54 -3.98 18.03
C PHE A 171 -25.67 -3.90 19.28
N PRO A 172 -24.72 -4.84 19.50
CA PRO A 172 -23.79 -4.80 20.62
C PRO A 172 -22.81 -3.63 20.48
N ASP A 173 -22.20 -3.23 21.59
CA ASP A 173 -21.02 -2.36 21.57
C ASP A 173 -19.84 -3.13 20.99
N CYS A 174 -19.05 -2.42 20.18
CA CYS A 174 -17.77 -2.88 19.70
C CYS A 174 -16.72 -1.81 20.01
N GLU A 175 -15.97 -2.00 21.09
CA GLU A 175 -14.93 -1.05 21.49
C GLU A 175 -13.73 -1.09 20.54
N ASP A 176 -13.48 -2.25 19.94
CA ASP A 176 -12.41 -2.49 18.99
C ASP A 176 -12.85 -3.33 17.79
N HIS A 177 -12.81 -2.73 16.61
CA HIS A 177 -13.10 -3.42 15.35
C HIS A 177 -11.91 -4.26 14.83
N ASN A 178 -10.75 -4.24 15.49
CA ASN A 178 -9.60 -5.09 15.17
C ASN A 178 -9.46 -6.30 16.11
N ASP A 179 -10.34 -6.42 17.10
CA ASP A 179 -10.47 -7.65 17.89
C ASP A 179 -11.00 -8.79 17.01
N PRO A 180 -10.47 -10.01 17.11
CA PRO A 180 -10.91 -11.14 16.29
C PRO A 180 -12.40 -11.50 16.44
N ASP A 181 -13.00 -11.22 17.59
CA ASP A 181 -14.43 -11.46 17.87
C ASP A 181 -15.29 -10.20 17.68
N SER A 182 -14.77 -9.19 16.98
CA SER A 182 -15.43 -7.89 16.83
C SER A 182 -16.76 -7.98 16.08
N THR A 183 -17.82 -7.54 16.74
CA THR A 183 -19.16 -7.41 16.14
C THR A 183 -19.92 -6.28 16.82
N GLY A 184 -20.55 -5.40 16.04
CA GLY A 184 -21.37 -4.34 16.62
C GLY A 184 -21.08 -2.94 16.08
N VAL A 185 -21.37 -1.93 16.90
CA VAL A 185 -21.18 -0.51 16.60
C VAL A 185 -20.17 0.11 17.57
N GLY A 186 -19.21 0.84 17.05
CA GLY A 186 -18.16 1.45 17.86
C GLY A 186 -17.21 2.33 17.06
N PRO A 187 -16.16 2.85 17.68
CA PRO A 187 -15.20 3.72 17.04
C PRO A 187 -14.31 2.93 16.08
N THR A 188 -14.27 3.37 14.83
CA THR A 188 -13.35 2.84 13.82
C THR A 188 -11.91 3.21 14.16
N PRO A 189 -10.94 2.29 14.09
CA PRO A 189 -9.54 2.62 14.23
C PRO A 189 -9.02 3.38 13.00
N PHE A 190 -8.16 4.37 13.25
CA PHE A 190 -7.54 5.21 12.23
C PHE A 190 -6.03 5.31 12.44
N ASN A 191 -5.27 5.36 11.34
CA ASN A 191 -3.85 5.71 11.38
C ASN A 191 -3.64 7.23 11.15
N ASN A 192 -4.17 8.03 12.08
CA ASN A 192 -4.12 9.49 11.98
C ASN A 192 -3.77 10.20 13.30
N PRO A 193 -2.62 9.92 13.91
CA PRO A 193 -2.21 10.61 15.13
C PRO A 193 -2.22 12.13 14.92
N ASN A 194 -2.89 12.86 15.81
CA ASN A 194 -3.04 14.33 15.74
C ASN A 194 -3.61 14.84 14.41
N GLY A 195 -4.44 14.04 13.72
CA GLY A 195 -5.03 14.37 12.42
C GLY A 195 -4.09 14.21 11.23
N ILE A 196 -2.86 13.78 11.45
CA ILE A 196 -1.86 13.55 10.39
C ILE A 196 -2.10 12.17 9.78
N ARG A 197 -2.21 12.10 8.45
CA ARG A 197 -2.27 10.83 7.73
C ARG A 197 -0.94 10.10 7.85
N TRP A 198 -0.88 9.12 8.75
CA TRP A 198 0.34 8.39 9.05
C TRP A 198 0.61 7.32 7.99
N SER A 199 1.10 7.79 6.83
CA SER A 199 1.40 6.94 5.68
C SER A 199 2.60 6.03 5.90
N THR A 200 2.82 5.07 5.00
CA THR A 200 4.05 4.25 5.01
C THR A 200 5.30 5.06 4.68
N ALA A 201 5.18 6.23 4.05
CA ALA A 201 6.31 7.15 3.94
C ALA A 201 6.78 7.61 5.32
N LEU A 202 5.86 8.08 6.16
CA LEU A 202 6.17 8.56 7.51
C LEU A 202 6.57 7.41 8.45
N GLY A 203 5.81 6.31 8.45
CA GLY A 203 6.06 5.21 9.39
C GLY A 203 7.27 4.34 9.04
N TYR A 204 7.53 4.10 7.77
CA TYR A 204 8.58 3.16 7.33
C TYR A 204 9.77 3.84 6.66
N LEU A 205 9.53 4.71 5.68
CA LEU A 205 10.63 5.25 4.89
C LEU A 205 11.41 6.33 5.64
N ASP A 206 10.75 7.24 6.34
CA ASP A 206 11.43 8.32 7.05
C ASP A 206 12.48 7.81 8.06
N PRO A 207 12.21 6.80 8.90
CA PRO A 207 13.24 6.23 9.75
C PRO A 207 14.38 5.54 9.00
N ALA A 208 14.13 5.09 7.76
CA ALA A 208 15.11 4.36 6.95
C ALA A 208 15.88 5.23 5.97
N ARG A 209 15.49 6.49 5.73
CA ARG A 209 16.06 7.38 4.68
C ARG A 209 17.58 7.53 4.76
N ASN A 210 18.15 7.49 5.96
CA ASN A 210 19.58 7.68 6.19
C ASN A 210 20.40 6.39 6.04
N ARG A 211 19.79 5.26 5.69
CA ARG A 211 20.50 4.00 5.44
C ARG A 211 21.28 4.10 4.14
N LEU A 212 22.57 3.82 4.19
CA LEU A 212 23.47 3.90 3.03
C LEU A 212 23.15 2.88 1.93
N ASN A 213 22.44 1.83 2.28
CA ASN A 213 22.04 0.73 1.39
C ASN A 213 20.59 0.86 0.87
N LEU A 214 19.87 1.95 1.20
CA LEU A 214 18.58 2.30 0.61
C LEU A 214 18.73 3.49 -0.34
N THR A 215 18.34 3.31 -1.59
CA THR A 215 18.24 4.41 -2.57
C THR A 215 16.78 4.60 -2.94
N LEU A 216 16.15 5.69 -2.54
CA LEU A 216 14.82 6.11 -3.01
C LEU A 216 14.97 7.04 -4.22
N ARG A 217 14.29 6.73 -5.31
CA ARG A 217 14.23 7.54 -6.54
C ARG A 217 12.78 7.92 -6.85
N PRO A 218 12.33 9.11 -6.44
CA PRO A 218 11.05 9.67 -6.84
C PRO A 218 11.08 10.19 -8.29
N ASN A 219 9.90 10.53 -8.83
CA ASN A 219 9.72 11.01 -10.20
C ASN A 219 10.38 10.08 -11.24
N CYS A 220 10.25 8.78 -11.02
CA CYS A 220 10.86 7.73 -11.81
C CYS A 220 9.82 6.69 -12.20
N THR A 221 9.31 6.76 -13.41
CA THR A 221 8.27 5.85 -13.92
C THR A 221 8.91 4.59 -14.49
N VAL A 222 8.47 3.44 -14.00
CA VAL A 222 8.88 2.15 -14.55
C VAL A 222 7.95 1.78 -15.71
N HIS A 223 8.52 1.58 -16.90
CA HIS A 223 7.78 1.20 -18.09
C HIS A 223 7.66 -0.32 -18.23
N LYS A 224 8.74 -1.05 -18.01
CA LYS A 224 8.74 -2.51 -18.12
C LYS A 224 9.88 -3.17 -17.37
N ILE A 225 9.69 -4.45 -17.09
CA ILE A 225 10.71 -5.37 -16.59
C ILE A 225 11.48 -5.96 -17.78
N LEU A 226 12.78 -6.11 -17.63
CA LEU A 226 13.66 -6.71 -18.61
C LEU A 226 14.01 -8.13 -18.21
N PHE A 227 14.03 -9.04 -19.21
CA PHE A 227 14.27 -10.45 -18.99
C PHE A 227 15.46 -10.96 -19.82
N GLU A 228 16.21 -11.88 -19.25
CA GLU A 228 17.15 -12.77 -19.94
C GLU A 228 16.65 -14.19 -19.79
N GLY A 229 16.09 -14.75 -20.87
CA GLY A 229 15.32 -15.99 -20.76
C GLY A 229 14.13 -15.82 -19.80
N ASN A 230 14.07 -16.65 -18.75
CA ASN A 230 13.00 -16.62 -17.75
C ASN A 230 13.36 -15.81 -16.50
N ARG A 231 14.50 -15.11 -16.49
CA ARG A 231 14.97 -14.35 -15.35
C ARG A 231 14.79 -12.85 -15.56
N ALA A 232 14.14 -12.17 -14.62
CA ALA A 232 14.13 -10.72 -14.57
C ALA A 232 15.53 -10.21 -14.17
N THR A 233 16.08 -9.26 -14.93
CA THR A 233 17.47 -8.76 -14.75
C THR A 233 17.54 -7.27 -14.53
N GLY A 234 16.42 -6.56 -14.72
CA GLY A 234 16.38 -5.12 -14.54
C GLY A 234 15.05 -4.52 -14.94
N VAL A 235 15.01 -3.21 -14.97
CA VAL A 235 13.84 -2.42 -15.36
C VAL A 235 14.21 -1.30 -16.31
N GLN A 236 13.31 -0.97 -17.23
CA GLN A 236 13.37 0.25 -18.01
C GLN A 236 12.56 1.33 -17.29
N VAL A 237 13.19 2.46 -17.06
CA VAL A 237 12.63 3.57 -16.31
C VAL A 237 12.76 4.88 -17.08
N GLU A 238 11.85 5.81 -16.79
CA GLU A 238 11.90 7.19 -17.28
C GLU A 238 11.96 8.15 -16.09
N SER A 239 12.88 9.10 -16.14
CA SER A 239 12.99 10.20 -15.18
C SER A 239 13.57 11.42 -15.86
N GLY A 240 12.98 12.61 -15.59
CA GLY A 240 13.45 13.86 -16.21
C GLY A 240 13.38 13.89 -17.73
N GLY A 241 12.50 13.11 -18.37
CA GLY A 241 12.39 12.98 -19.83
C GLY A 241 13.41 12.04 -20.48
N GLU A 242 14.28 11.41 -19.68
CA GLU A 242 15.26 10.43 -20.18
C GLU A 242 14.82 9.01 -19.81
N THR A 243 14.98 8.08 -20.76
CA THR A 243 14.74 6.65 -20.55
C THR A 243 16.06 5.91 -20.41
N PHE A 244 16.20 5.11 -19.37
CA PHE A 244 17.40 4.33 -19.10
C PHE A 244 17.07 2.98 -18.46
N VAL A 245 18.08 2.13 -18.32
CA VAL A 245 17.95 0.78 -17.74
C VAL A 245 18.68 0.73 -16.40
N VAL A 246 18.02 0.14 -15.41
CA VAL A 246 18.62 -0.20 -14.12
C VAL A 246 18.62 -1.71 -13.95
N GLN A 247 19.77 -2.27 -13.55
CA GLN A 247 19.93 -3.70 -13.33
C GLN A 247 19.82 -4.06 -11.84
N GLY A 248 19.20 -5.21 -11.58
CA GLY A 248 19.05 -5.78 -10.24
C GLY A 248 18.97 -7.30 -10.26
N ASP A 249 19.33 -7.92 -9.15
CA ASP A 249 19.27 -9.38 -9.01
C ASP A 249 17.86 -9.88 -8.69
N GLN A 250 17.08 -9.08 -7.98
CA GLN A 250 15.69 -9.33 -7.65
C GLN A 250 14.83 -8.12 -8.05
N ILE A 251 13.74 -8.36 -8.75
CA ILE A 251 12.77 -7.34 -9.13
C ILE A 251 11.48 -7.60 -8.35
N ILE A 252 11.06 -6.63 -7.54
CA ILE A 252 9.88 -6.71 -6.68
C ILE A 252 8.86 -5.70 -7.20
N LEU A 253 7.71 -6.20 -7.64
CA LEU A 253 6.65 -5.41 -8.23
C LEU A 253 5.62 -5.05 -7.16
N SER A 254 5.57 -3.77 -6.79
CA SER A 254 4.69 -3.19 -5.78
C SER A 254 3.92 -1.96 -6.31
N GLY A 255 3.59 -1.96 -7.61
CA GLY A 255 2.92 -0.86 -8.32
C GLY A 255 1.41 -0.75 -8.05
N GLY A 256 0.88 -1.54 -7.10
CA GLY A 256 -0.53 -1.58 -6.75
C GLY A 256 -1.40 -2.36 -7.75
N ALA A 257 -2.70 -2.47 -7.46
CA ALA A 257 -3.63 -3.32 -8.20
C ALA A 257 -3.82 -2.93 -9.68
N ILE A 258 -3.50 -1.70 -10.06
CA ILE A 258 -3.59 -1.22 -11.46
C ILE A 258 -2.19 -1.19 -12.09
N GLY A 259 -1.20 -0.61 -11.42
CA GLY A 259 0.14 -0.43 -12.00
C GLY A 259 0.90 -1.75 -12.15
N SER A 260 0.77 -2.70 -11.22
CA SER A 260 1.48 -3.98 -11.31
C SER A 260 1.08 -4.80 -12.53
N PRO A 261 -0.22 -5.07 -12.80
CA PRO A 261 -0.61 -5.77 -14.02
C PRO A 261 -0.29 -4.98 -15.29
N GLN A 262 -0.35 -3.65 -15.26
CA GLN A 262 0.06 -2.82 -16.40
C GLN A 262 1.54 -3.02 -16.73
N ILE A 263 2.43 -2.94 -15.75
CA ILE A 263 3.87 -3.15 -15.95
C ILE A 263 4.14 -4.57 -16.45
N LEU A 264 3.44 -5.59 -15.93
CA LEU A 264 3.55 -6.96 -16.43
C LEU A 264 3.16 -7.07 -17.91
N MET A 265 2.02 -6.49 -18.28
CA MET A 265 1.57 -6.50 -19.70
C MET A 265 2.54 -5.77 -20.61
N LEU A 266 3.04 -4.61 -20.20
CA LEU A 266 4.08 -3.87 -20.96
C LEU A 266 5.41 -4.64 -21.05
N SER A 267 5.62 -5.60 -20.15
CA SER A 267 6.76 -6.51 -20.15
C SER A 267 6.51 -7.81 -20.92
N GLY A 268 5.35 -7.96 -21.58
CA GLY A 268 4.98 -9.14 -22.34
C GLY A 268 4.40 -10.29 -21.52
N ILE A 269 3.97 -10.01 -20.28
CA ILE A 269 3.37 -10.99 -19.36
C ILE A 269 1.91 -10.65 -19.15
N GLY A 270 1.00 -11.48 -19.68
CA GLY A 270 -0.44 -11.25 -19.58
C GLY A 270 -1.24 -12.16 -20.52
N PRO A 271 -2.55 -11.96 -20.65
CA PRO A 271 -3.38 -12.73 -21.55
C PRO A 271 -2.89 -12.59 -23.01
N ARG A 272 -2.55 -13.69 -23.62
CA ARG A 272 -1.90 -13.72 -24.94
C ARG A 272 -2.68 -12.97 -26.02
N GLU A 273 -3.98 -13.27 -26.14
CA GLU A 273 -4.84 -12.63 -27.14
C GLU A 273 -4.88 -11.11 -26.99
N HIS A 274 -4.89 -10.62 -25.76
CA HIS A 274 -4.86 -9.20 -25.45
C HIS A 274 -3.51 -8.58 -25.83
N LEU A 275 -2.39 -9.20 -25.47
CA LEU A 275 -1.05 -8.71 -25.81
C LEU A 275 -0.82 -8.70 -27.31
N ASP A 276 -1.24 -9.74 -28.03
CA ASP A 276 -1.15 -9.85 -29.49
C ASP A 276 -1.99 -8.74 -30.18
N SER A 277 -3.17 -8.41 -29.64
CA SER A 277 -4.02 -7.32 -30.17
C SER A 277 -3.39 -5.94 -30.04
N LEU A 278 -2.49 -5.75 -29.05
CA LEU A 278 -1.74 -4.52 -28.83
C LEU A 278 -0.37 -4.51 -29.55
N GLY A 279 -0.02 -5.56 -30.28
CA GLY A 279 1.28 -5.69 -30.94
C GLY A 279 2.44 -5.90 -29.96
N THR A 280 2.15 -6.32 -28.73
CA THR A 280 3.16 -6.61 -27.70
C THR A 280 3.65 -8.05 -27.84
N VAL A 281 4.97 -8.26 -27.76
CA VAL A 281 5.55 -9.62 -27.78
C VAL A 281 5.13 -10.35 -26.51
N SER A 282 4.41 -11.45 -26.66
CA SER A 282 3.98 -12.31 -25.56
C SER A 282 5.08 -13.31 -25.20
N TYR A 283 5.55 -13.28 -23.93
CA TYR A 283 6.45 -14.29 -23.36
C TYR A 283 5.63 -15.46 -22.80
N THR A 284 5.23 -16.40 -23.64
CA THR A 284 4.31 -17.49 -23.29
C THR A 284 4.87 -18.59 -22.40
N HIS A 285 6.13 -18.51 -21.96
CA HIS A 285 6.81 -19.57 -21.22
C HIS A 285 7.39 -19.15 -19.87
N LEU A 286 7.01 -17.96 -19.35
CA LEU A 286 7.37 -17.58 -18.00
C LEU A 286 6.44 -18.31 -17.01
N THR A 287 6.88 -19.47 -16.51
CA THR A 287 6.44 -19.94 -15.20
C THR A 287 7.02 -18.94 -14.20
N LEU A 288 6.21 -18.02 -13.73
CA LEU A 288 6.61 -17.09 -12.69
C LEU A 288 6.89 -17.88 -11.40
N PRO A 289 8.15 -17.95 -10.90
CA PRO A 289 8.35 -18.35 -9.53
C PRO A 289 7.72 -17.24 -8.71
N THR A 290 6.64 -17.55 -8.02
CA THR A 290 5.94 -16.76 -7.01
C THR A 290 6.27 -15.26 -7.05
N ILE A 291 5.61 -14.51 -7.93
CA ILE A 291 5.57 -13.06 -7.79
C ILE A 291 4.66 -12.82 -6.60
N LEU A 292 5.24 -12.38 -5.49
CA LEU A 292 4.46 -11.82 -4.40
C LEU A 292 3.83 -10.52 -4.94
N LEU A 293 2.62 -10.63 -5.46
CA LEU A 293 1.75 -9.48 -5.72
C LEU A 293 1.16 -9.10 -4.36
N VAL A 294 1.72 -8.09 -3.74
CA VAL A 294 1.16 -7.46 -2.55
C VAL A 294 0.54 -6.13 -2.94
#